data_551650e3a005c02b3c8a02a3965ca881
#
_entry.id   551650e3a005c02b3c8a02a3965ca881
#
_cell.length_a   1.000
_cell.length_b   1.000
_cell.length_c   1.000
_cell.angle_alpha   90.00
_cell.angle_beta   90.00
_cell.angle_gamma   90.00
#
_symmetry.space_group_name_H-M   'P 1'
#
loop_
_entity.id
_entity.type
_entity.pdbx_description
1 polymer ?
#
loop_
_entity_poly.entity_id
_entity_poly.type
_entity_poly.pdbx_seq_one_letter_code
_entity_poly.pdbx_strand_id
1 'polypeptide(L)'
;MRTGLNGDLGFSADDRRENVRRVGEVAGLFAESGAIAIVALVSPSAADRDAARAVVPGRFHEIYVRADRATCEARDVKGLYRRAHAGEIADFTGVTAPYEPPAAPELVVDTRRAVEDCAAELIAYVRRVAANDPAAT
;
A
#
# COMPACT_ATOMS: atom_id res chain seq x y z
N MET A 1 2.67 -12.89 2.38
CA MET A 1 1.79 -12.87 3.57
C MET A 1 0.47 -13.61 3.34
N ARG A 2 -0.17 -13.54 2.18
CA ARG A 2 -1.45 -14.22 1.89
C ARG A 2 -1.39 -15.75 1.89
N THR A 3 -0.22 -16.36 1.77
CA THR A 3 0.00 -17.81 1.90
C THR A 3 0.51 -18.24 3.29
N GLY A 4 0.72 -17.30 4.20
CA GLY A 4 1.19 -17.51 5.56
C GLY A 4 0.30 -16.79 6.56
N LEU A 5 0.81 -15.75 7.23
CA LEU A 5 0.14 -15.01 8.31
C LEU A 5 -1.32 -14.57 7.99
N ASN A 6 -1.63 -14.30 6.73
CA ASN A 6 -2.94 -13.87 6.25
C ASN A 6 -3.59 -14.93 5.33
N GLY A 7 -3.21 -16.21 5.48
CA GLY A 7 -3.74 -17.30 4.66
C GLY A 7 -5.21 -17.62 4.91
N ASP A 8 -5.72 -17.22 6.06
CA ASP A 8 -7.13 -17.33 6.48
C ASP A 8 -8.05 -16.24 5.91
N LEU A 9 -7.46 -15.15 5.35
CA LEU A 9 -8.22 -13.99 4.90
C LEU A 9 -8.61 -14.08 3.42
N GLY A 10 -9.86 -13.72 3.12
CA GLY A 10 -10.40 -13.51 1.79
C GLY A 10 -10.17 -12.08 1.27
N PHE A 11 -11.17 -11.56 0.53
CA PHE A 11 -11.12 -10.23 -0.11
C PHE A 11 -12.30 -9.34 0.25
N SER A 12 -13.12 -9.72 1.24
CA SER A 12 -14.16 -8.85 1.79
C SER A 12 -13.57 -7.57 2.38
N ALA A 13 -14.38 -6.57 2.66
CA ALA A 13 -13.93 -5.33 3.29
C ALA A 13 -13.26 -5.61 4.64
N ASP A 14 -13.84 -6.50 5.45
CA ASP A 14 -13.32 -6.87 6.77
C ASP A 14 -12.00 -7.65 6.66
N ASP A 15 -11.88 -8.59 5.71
CA ASP A 15 -10.62 -9.29 5.44
C ASP A 15 -9.50 -8.34 4.98
N ARG A 16 -9.85 -7.31 4.20
CA ARG A 16 -8.88 -6.29 3.77
C ARG A 16 -8.42 -5.44 4.94
N ARG A 17 -9.35 -5.03 5.81
CA ARG A 17 -9.02 -4.29 7.04
C ARG A 17 -8.09 -5.10 7.92
N GLU A 18 -8.43 -6.36 8.19
CA GLU A 18 -7.60 -7.24 9.00
C GLU A 18 -6.24 -7.52 8.36
N ASN A 19 -6.19 -7.65 7.03
CA ASN A 19 -4.92 -7.78 6.32
C ASN A 19 -4.02 -6.55 6.51
N VAL A 20 -4.57 -5.33 6.39
CA VAL A 20 -3.82 -4.09 6.62
C VAL A 20 -3.35 -4.00 8.07
N ARG A 21 -4.23 -4.31 9.03
CA ARG A 21 -3.90 -4.33 10.46
C ARG A 21 -2.74 -5.28 10.76
N ARG A 22 -2.84 -6.56 10.37
CA ARG A 22 -1.77 -7.55 10.62
C ARG A 22 -0.44 -7.15 9.98
N VAL A 23 -0.48 -6.62 8.75
CA VAL A 23 0.72 -6.16 8.07
C VAL A 23 1.33 -4.95 8.79
N GLY A 24 0.50 -4.03 9.27
CA GLY A 24 0.92 -2.86 10.06
C GLY A 24 1.64 -3.27 11.34
N GLU A 25 1.09 -4.21 12.11
CA GLU A 25 1.72 -4.74 13.34
C GLU A 25 3.09 -5.37 13.05
N VAL A 26 3.17 -6.23 12.02
CA VAL A 26 4.45 -6.85 11.65
C VAL A 26 5.47 -5.81 11.21
N ALA A 27 5.05 -4.83 10.40
CA ALA A 27 5.93 -3.74 9.98
C ALA A 27 6.39 -2.90 11.20
N GLY A 28 5.51 -2.67 12.17
CA GLY A 28 5.82 -2.01 13.44
C GLY A 28 6.93 -2.72 14.20
N LEU A 29 6.83 -4.04 14.37
CA LEU A 29 7.86 -4.85 15.05
C LEU A 29 9.23 -4.74 14.36
N PHE A 30 9.26 -4.76 13.02
CA PHE A 30 10.50 -4.54 12.28
C PHE A 30 11.04 -3.11 12.47
N ALA A 31 10.16 -2.11 12.44
CA ALA A 31 10.56 -0.73 12.67
C ALA A 31 11.12 -0.50 14.10
N GLU A 32 10.54 -1.16 15.11
CA GLU A 32 11.05 -1.14 16.49
C GLU A 32 12.43 -1.78 16.63
N SER A 33 12.73 -2.79 15.79
CA SER A 33 14.06 -3.41 15.74
C SER A 33 15.11 -2.57 14.98
N GLY A 34 14.75 -1.37 14.51
CA GLY A 34 15.64 -0.50 13.75
C GLY A 34 15.66 -0.78 12.24
N ALA A 35 14.83 -1.69 11.73
CA ALA A 35 14.76 -1.98 10.32
C ALA A 35 13.80 -1.02 9.57
N ILE A 36 14.08 -0.73 8.30
CA ILE A 36 13.14 -0.06 7.41
C ILE A 36 12.19 -1.10 6.84
N ALA A 37 10.92 -1.06 7.25
CA ALA A 37 9.88 -1.94 6.73
C ALA A 37 9.19 -1.31 5.52
N ILE A 38 9.32 -1.93 4.34
CA ILE A 38 8.63 -1.50 3.11
C ILE A 38 7.45 -2.44 2.87
N VAL A 39 6.25 -1.86 2.84
CA VAL A 39 4.99 -2.58 2.66
C VAL A 39 4.30 -2.12 1.37
N ALA A 40 3.91 -3.07 0.52
CA ALA A 40 3.15 -2.80 -0.71
C ALA A 40 1.76 -3.45 -0.63
N LEU A 41 0.74 -2.62 -0.42
CA LEU A 41 -0.66 -3.01 -0.34
C LEU A 41 -1.53 -2.06 -1.15
N VAL A 42 -2.72 -2.50 -1.58
CA VAL A 42 -3.72 -1.61 -2.19
C VAL A 42 -4.30 -0.67 -1.14
N SER A 43 -4.61 -1.15 0.07
CA SER A 43 -5.12 -0.38 1.23
C SER A 43 -6.19 0.66 0.84
N PRO A 44 -7.36 0.22 0.33
CA PRO A 44 -8.31 1.13 -0.32
C PRO A 44 -9.02 2.08 0.63
N SER A 45 -9.11 1.75 1.93
CA SER A 45 -9.78 2.55 2.96
C SER A 45 -8.80 3.51 3.65
N ALA A 46 -9.17 4.77 3.78
CA ALA A 46 -8.42 5.77 4.52
C ALA A 46 -8.32 5.39 6.01
N ALA A 47 -9.42 4.96 6.61
CA ALA A 47 -9.46 4.56 8.02
C ALA A 47 -8.50 3.40 8.33
N ASP A 48 -8.34 2.43 7.41
CA ASP A 48 -7.42 1.31 7.60
C ASP A 48 -5.95 1.77 7.52
N ARG A 49 -5.65 2.76 6.65
CA ARG A 49 -4.31 3.37 6.56
C ARG A 49 -3.98 4.21 7.80
N ASP A 50 -4.97 4.96 8.31
CA ASP A 50 -4.83 5.74 9.55
C ASP A 50 -4.59 4.82 10.75
N ALA A 51 -5.29 3.68 10.82
CA ALA A 51 -5.06 2.68 11.84
C ALA A 51 -3.63 2.08 11.77
N ALA A 52 -3.13 1.79 10.55
CA ALA A 52 -1.76 1.34 10.37
C ALA A 52 -0.72 2.41 10.75
N ARG A 53 -1.00 3.69 10.45
CA ARG A 53 -0.16 4.82 10.87
C ARG A 53 -0.05 4.93 12.39
N ALA A 54 -1.13 4.63 13.11
CA ALA A 54 -1.17 4.70 14.56
C ALA A 54 -0.32 3.62 15.27
N VAL A 55 0.07 2.55 14.57
CA VAL A 55 0.96 1.51 15.13
C VAL A 55 2.36 2.06 15.42
N VAL A 56 2.88 2.94 14.55
CA VAL A 56 4.23 3.52 14.69
C VAL A 56 4.18 5.06 14.56
N PRO A 57 3.69 5.78 15.58
CA PRO A 57 3.53 7.22 15.52
C PRO A 57 4.83 7.94 15.16
N GLY A 58 4.75 8.85 14.18
CA GLY A 58 5.90 9.65 13.72
C GLY A 58 6.91 8.92 12.82
N ARG A 59 6.75 7.62 12.63
CA ARG A 59 7.65 6.77 11.81
C ARG A 59 6.95 6.10 10.62
N PHE A 60 5.66 6.37 10.42
CA PHE A 60 4.89 5.88 9.29
C PHE A 60 4.97 6.88 8.13
N HIS A 61 5.27 6.38 6.94
CA HIS A 61 5.26 7.16 5.71
C HIS A 61 4.33 6.54 4.69
N GLU A 62 3.29 7.27 4.30
CA GLU A 62 2.35 6.85 3.28
C GLU A 62 2.83 7.28 1.90
N ILE A 63 3.09 6.31 1.04
CA ILE A 63 3.53 6.56 -0.33
C ILE A 63 2.37 6.27 -1.27
N TYR A 64 1.82 7.31 -1.89
CA TYR A 64 0.75 7.16 -2.86
C TYR A 64 1.32 6.86 -4.25
N VAL A 65 1.29 5.60 -4.64
CA VAL A 65 1.64 5.15 -5.99
C VAL A 65 0.44 5.44 -6.91
N ARG A 66 0.42 6.65 -7.49
CA ARG A 66 -0.72 7.19 -8.23
C ARG A 66 -0.78 6.66 -9.64
N ALA A 67 -1.90 6.02 -9.99
CA ALA A 67 -2.33 5.74 -11.36
C ALA A 67 -3.83 5.98 -11.45
N ASP A 68 -4.29 6.56 -12.57
CA ASP A 68 -5.73 6.59 -12.84
C ASP A 68 -6.24 5.21 -13.26
N ARG A 69 -7.55 5.03 -13.17
CA ARG A 69 -8.20 3.75 -13.47
C ARG A 69 -7.92 3.28 -14.90
N ALA A 70 -7.99 4.19 -15.88
CA ALA A 70 -7.75 3.86 -17.27
C ALA A 70 -6.33 3.33 -17.50
N THR A 71 -5.33 3.93 -16.84
CA THR A 71 -3.94 3.45 -16.85
C THR A 71 -3.82 2.06 -16.23
N CYS A 72 -4.50 1.81 -15.10
CA CYS A 72 -4.49 0.50 -14.43
C CYS A 72 -5.15 -0.59 -15.30
N GLU A 73 -6.28 -0.28 -15.91
CA GLU A 73 -7.00 -1.18 -16.83
C GLU A 73 -6.19 -1.51 -18.09
N ALA A 74 -5.53 -0.50 -18.68
CA ALA A 74 -4.68 -0.69 -19.84
C ALA A 74 -3.46 -1.60 -19.55
N ARG A 75 -2.94 -1.53 -18.31
CA ARG A 75 -1.83 -2.37 -17.88
C ARG A 75 -2.22 -3.78 -17.52
N ASP A 76 -3.37 -4.01 -16.99
CA ASP A 76 -4.00 -5.27 -16.48
C ASP A 76 -3.19 -6.57 -16.65
N VAL A 77 -1.95 -6.56 -16.17
CA VAL A 77 -0.94 -7.62 -16.38
C VAL A 77 -1.44 -9.01 -15.95
N LYS A 78 -2.33 -9.05 -14.95
CA LYS A 78 -2.90 -10.29 -14.40
C LYS A 78 -4.30 -10.60 -14.92
N GLY A 79 -4.87 -9.77 -15.79
CA GLY A 79 -6.25 -9.91 -16.30
C GLY A 79 -7.32 -9.74 -15.21
N LEU A 80 -6.99 -9.08 -14.08
CA LEU A 80 -7.91 -8.95 -12.95
C LEU A 80 -9.02 -7.94 -13.24
N TYR A 81 -8.73 -6.84 -13.94
CA TYR A 81 -9.75 -5.88 -14.37
C TYR A 81 -10.75 -6.53 -15.32
N ARG A 82 -10.26 -7.27 -16.32
CA ARG A 82 -11.11 -8.01 -17.26
C ARG A 82 -12.03 -8.98 -16.52
N ARG A 83 -11.52 -9.72 -15.56
CA ARG A 83 -12.30 -10.67 -14.74
C ARG A 83 -13.29 -9.95 -13.82
N ALA A 84 -12.93 -8.80 -13.25
CA ALA A 84 -13.83 -8.00 -12.45
C ALA A 84 -15.00 -7.46 -13.28
N HIS A 85 -14.74 -6.97 -14.50
CA HIS A 85 -15.79 -6.53 -15.43
C HIS A 85 -16.69 -7.68 -15.88
N ALA A 86 -16.17 -8.89 -15.98
CA ALA A 86 -16.97 -10.11 -16.27
C ALA A 86 -17.78 -10.58 -15.06
N GLY A 87 -17.68 -9.91 -13.89
CA GLY A 87 -18.39 -10.33 -12.68
C GLY A 87 -17.78 -11.54 -11.97
N GLU A 88 -16.58 -11.98 -12.37
CA GLU A 88 -15.90 -13.14 -11.78
C GLU A 88 -15.22 -12.81 -10.44
N ILE A 89 -15.00 -11.53 -10.14
CA ILE A 89 -14.37 -11.06 -8.91
C ILE A 89 -15.30 -10.06 -8.25
N ALA A 90 -15.82 -10.41 -7.08
CA ALA A 90 -16.57 -9.50 -6.23
C ALA A 90 -15.62 -8.50 -5.53
N ASP A 91 -16.15 -7.34 -5.16
CA ASP A 91 -15.44 -6.33 -4.35
C ASP A 91 -14.06 -5.91 -4.88
N PHE A 92 -13.92 -5.82 -6.21
CA PHE A 92 -12.67 -5.42 -6.84
C PHE A 92 -12.48 -3.90 -6.72
N THR A 93 -11.41 -3.49 -6.02
CA THR A 93 -11.10 -2.06 -5.79
C THR A 93 -10.94 -1.29 -7.10
N GLY A 94 -11.65 -0.18 -7.23
CA GLY A 94 -11.67 0.68 -8.41
C GLY A 94 -12.65 0.23 -9.50
N VAL A 95 -13.33 -0.92 -9.36
CA VAL A 95 -14.40 -1.38 -10.28
C VAL A 95 -15.71 -1.54 -9.53
N THR A 96 -15.79 -2.46 -8.57
CA THR A 96 -17.01 -2.75 -7.78
C THR A 96 -16.88 -2.32 -6.31
N ALA A 97 -15.68 -1.98 -5.85
CA ALA A 97 -15.42 -1.43 -4.53
C ALA A 97 -14.68 -0.08 -4.64
N PRO A 98 -14.94 0.89 -3.72
CA PRO A 98 -14.31 2.19 -3.76
C PRO A 98 -12.81 2.12 -3.42
N TYR A 99 -12.07 3.12 -3.89
CA TYR A 99 -10.73 3.46 -3.44
C TYR A 99 -10.74 4.90 -2.95
N GLU A 100 -10.25 5.13 -1.74
CA GLU A 100 -10.13 6.44 -1.12
C GLU A 100 -8.68 6.93 -1.27
N PRO A 101 -8.40 7.89 -2.18
CA PRO A 101 -7.06 8.43 -2.32
C PRO A 101 -6.56 9.04 -1.02
N PRO A 102 -5.26 8.89 -0.69
CA PRO A 102 -4.68 9.58 0.45
C PRO A 102 -4.86 11.09 0.38
N ALA A 103 -5.30 11.70 1.49
CA ALA A 103 -5.49 13.14 1.57
C ALA A 103 -4.17 13.91 1.72
N ALA A 104 -3.21 13.34 2.46
CA ALA A 104 -1.93 13.97 2.76
C ALA A 104 -0.80 12.90 2.84
N PRO A 105 -0.49 12.21 1.73
CA PRO A 105 0.61 11.23 1.71
C PRO A 105 1.95 11.96 1.80
N GLU A 106 2.94 11.34 2.44
CA GLU A 106 4.30 11.89 2.55
C GLU A 106 5.03 11.93 1.20
N LEU A 107 4.64 11.07 0.25
CA LEU A 107 5.13 11.08 -1.13
C LEU A 107 4.05 10.66 -2.10
N VAL A 108 3.95 11.33 -3.24
CA VAL A 108 3.12 10.91 -4.39
C VAL A 108 4.04 10.52 -5.54
N VAL A 109 3.98 9.26 -5.97
CA VAL A 109 4.73 8.76 -7.13
C VAL A 109 3.76 8.63 -8.30
N ASP A 110 3.93 9.44 -9.34
CA ASP A 110 3.10 9.39 -10.55
C ASP A 110 3.62 8.32 -11.52
N THR A 111 2.91 7.21 -11.60
CA THR A 111 3.30 6.04 -12.39
C THR A 111 3.06 6.17 -13.90
N ARG A 112 2.65 7.34 -14.41
CA ARG A 112 2.67 7.64 -15.85
C ARG A 112 4.10 7.85 -16.37
N ARG A 113 5.05 8.12 -15.48
CA ARG A 113 6.48 8.21 -15.75
C ARG A 113 7.11 6.82 -15.90
N ALA A 114 8.35 6.76 -16.35
CA ALA A 114 9.12 5.51 -16.41
C ALA A 114 9.29 4.88 -15.02
N VAL A 115 9.32 3.56 -14.98
CA VAL A 115 9.45 2.81 -13.71
C VAL A 115 10.75 3.16 -13.00
N GLU A 116 11.83 3.34 -13.76
CA GLU A 116 13.16 3.69 -13.27
C GLU A 116 13.16 5.05 -12.55
N ASP A 117 12.47 6.05 -13.13
CA ASP A 117 12.33 7.37 -12.51
C ASP A 117 11.52 7.33 -11.22
N CYS A 118 10.41 6.57 -11.23
CA CYS A 118 9.58 6.36 -10.05
C CYS A 118 10.36 5.65 -8.93
N ALA A 119 11.15 4.64 -9.29
CA ALA A 119 11.99 3.91 -8.35
C ALA A 119 13.11 4.80 -7.79
N ALA A 120 13.76 5.60 -8.62
CA ALA A 120 14.80 6.52 -8.19
C ALA A 120 14.27 7.56 -7.19
N GLU A 121 13.08 8.13 -7.45
CA GLU A 121 12.41 9.07 -6.55
C GLU A 121 12.09 8.43 -5.20
N LEU A 122 11.53 7.20 -5.21
CA LEU A 122 11.23 6.45 -3.99
C LEU A 122 12.50 6.13 -3.18
N ILE A 123 13.57 5.67 -3.84
CA ILE A 123 14.84 5.38 -3.18
C ILE A 123 15.45 6.64 -2.56
N ALA A 124 15.41 7.77 -3.28
CA ALA A 124 15.90 9.04 -2.76
C ALA A 124 15.11 9.49 -1.51
N TYR A 125 13.77 9.31 -1.54
CA TYR A 125 12.90 9.58 -0.41
C TYR A 125 13.27 8.71 0.80
N VAL A 126 13.36 7.40 0.63
CA VAL A 126 13.67 6.44 1.71
C VAL A 126 15.03 6.76 2.34
N ARG A 127 16.07 7.03 1.52
CA ARG A 127 17.40 7.41 2.01
C ARG A 127 17.37 8.68 2.84
N ARG A 128 16.59 9.68 2.42
CA ARG A 128 16.44 10.95 3.17
C ARG A 128 15.76 10.73 4.53
N VAL A 129 14.69 9.92 4.54
CA VAL A 129 13.96 9.60 5.77
C VAL A 129 14.87 8.83 6.73
N ALA A 130 15.55 7.78 6.24
CA ALA A 130 16.46 6.98 7.04
C ALA A 130 17.62 7.80 7.64
N ALA A 131 18.16 8.76 6.90
CA ALA A 131 19.23 9.63 7.40
C ALA A 131 18.76 10.60 8.50
N ASN A 132 17.47 10.86 8.61
CA ASN A 132 16.88 11.78 9.59
C ASN A 132 16.16 11.04 10.74
N ASP A 133 16.15 9.71 10.76
CA ASP A 133 15.54 8.93 11.84
C ASP A 133 16.50 8.85 13.04
N PRO A 134 16.12 9.42 14.20
CA PRO A 134 16.97 9.38 15.40
C PRO A 134 17.16 7.97 15.97
N ALA A 135 16.37 6.99 15.56
CA ALA A 135 16.50 5.59 15.97
C ALA A 135 17.43 4.77 15.05
N ALA A 136 17.99 5.37 13.99
CA ALA A 136 18.90 4.70 13.05
C ALA A 136 20.38 4.79 13.46
N THR A 137 20.68 5.11 14.74
CA THR A 137 22.04 5.23 15.28
C THR A 137 22.42 4.04 16.16
#